data_9da7ce4f0b90dadd1090aadd16fbc826
#
_entry.id   9da7ce4f0b90dadd1090aadd16fbc826
#
_cell.length_a   1.000
_cell.length_b   1.000
_cell.length_c   1.000
_cell.angle_alpha   90.00
_cell.angle_beta   90.00
_cell.angle_gamma   90.00
#
_symmetry.space_group_name_H-M   'P 1'
#
loop_
_entity.id
_entity.type
_entity.pdbx_description
1 polymer ?
#
loop_
_entity_poly.entity_id
_entity_poly.type
_entity_poly.pdbx_seq_one_letter_code
_entity_poly.pdbx_strand_id
1 'polypeptide(L)'
;MLMGMAVFAKLFLESVNYMEHYGLVRVPGTPVALHHSWNTNKLVSSLLLYNLTRHSHHHEQSSLEFWKLRPKANAPEMPYGYLTTLYLSVFFPWLYRRMMEPKLEHWLNHYATEDERKLALASN
;
A
#
# COMPACT_ATOMS: atom_id res chain seq x y z
N MET A 1 -21.78 -2.93 -22.44
CA MET A 1 -20.88 -1.80 -22.10
C MET A 1 -20.73 -1.60 -20.59
N LEU A 2 -21.80 -1.37 -19.82
CA LEU A 2 -21.71 -1.15 -18.36
C LEU A 2 -21.02 -2.28 -17.59
N MET A 3 -21.34 -3.54 -17.89
CA MET A 3 -20.72 -4.70 -17.23
C MET A 3 -19.21 -4.77 -17.46
N GLY A 4 -18.75 -4.49 -18.69
CA GLY A 4 -17.31 -4.46 -18.99
C GLY A 4 -16.59 -3.35 -18.22
N MET A 5 -17.19 -2.17 -18.09
CA MET A 5 -16.66 -1.08 -17.29
C MET A 5 -16.60 -1.43 -15.80
N ALA A 6 -17.62 -2.09 -15.28
CA ALA A 6 -17.65 -2.53 -13.87
C ALA A 6 -16.55 -3.57 -13.58
N VAL A 7 -16.36 -4.54 -14.46
CA VAL A 7 -15.30 -5.54 -14.35
C VAL A 7 -13.93 -4.87 -14.40
N PHE A 8 -13.69 -3.96 -15.35
CA PHE A 8 -12.44 -3.23 -15.46
C PHE A 8 -12.17 -2.41 -14.19
N ALA A 9 -13.15 -1.66 -13.70
CA ALA A 9 -13.00 -0.85 -12.48
C ALA A 9 -12.67 -1.72 -11.27
N LYS A 10 -13.33 -2.90 -11.14
CA LYS A 10 -13.02 -3.85 -10.06
C LYS A 10 -11.60 -4.39 -10.16
N LEU A 11 -11.17 -4.85 -11.33
CA LEU A 11 -9.80 -5.36 -11.54
C LEU A 11 -8.75 -4.29 -11.26
N PHE A 12 -9.01 -3.04 -11.67
CA PHE A 12 -8.13 -1.92 -11.39
C PHE A 12 -8.03 -1.65 -9.88
N LEU A 13 -9.17 -1.63 -9.17
CA LEU A 13 -9.20 -1.45 -7.72
C LEU A 13 -8.45 -2.56 -7.00
N GLU A 14 -8.63 -3.82 -7.40
CA GLU A 14 -7.90 -4.95 -6.80
C GLU A 14 -6.39 -4.88 -7.06
N SER A 15 -5.99 -4.38 -8.23
CA SER A 15 -4.56 -4.15 -8.52
C SER A 15 -3.95 -3.08 -7.62
N VAL A 16 -4.71 -2.03 -7.34
CA VAL A 16 -4.35 -0.97 -6.39
C VAL A 16 -4.24 -1.55 -4.97
N ASN A 17 -5.26 -2.26 -4.51
CA ASN A 17 -5.26 -2.92 -3.20
C ASN A 17 -4.08 -3.87 -3.04
N TYR A 18 -3.81 -4.70 -4.06
CA TYR A 18 -2.65 -5.59 -4.06
C TYR A 18 -1.34 -4.82 -3.87
N MET A 19 -1.15 -3.75 -4.62
CA MET A 19 0.06 -2.93 -4.54
C MET A 19 0.21 -2.25 -3.17
N GLU A 20 -0.87 -1.72 -2.63
CA GLU A 20 -0.86 -0.96 -1.37
C GLU A 20 -0.71 -1.83 -0.13
N HIS A 21 -1.05 -3.11 -0.20
CA HIS A 21 -1.01 -4.04 0.95
C HIS A 21 -0.07 -5.22 0.75
N TYR A 22 0.68 -5.26 -0.34
CA TYR A 22 1.55 -6.38 -0.68
C TYR A 22 2.49 -6.76 0.46
N GLY A 23 2.38 -7.99 0.93
CA GLY A 23 3.27 -8.59 1.93
C GLY A 23 3.13 -8.05 3.35
N LEU A 24 2.25 -7.06 3.58
CA LEU A 24 2.00 -6.54 4.91
C LEU A 24 1.02 -7.44 5.67
N VAL A 25 1.33 -7.72 6.93
CA VAL A 25 0.55 -8.64 7.76
C VAL A 25 -0.09 -7.86 8.91
N ARG A 26 -1.34 -8.20 9.23
CA ARG A 26 -2.07 -7.68 10.36
C ARG A 26 -2.63 -8.84 11.20
N VAL A 27 -2.54 -8.72 12.51
CA VAL A 27 -3.17 -9.69 13.42
C VAL A 27 -4.69 -9.58 13.29
N PRO A 28 -5.42 -10.70 13.06
CA PRO A 28 -6.88 -10.68 12.98
C PRO A 28 -7.51 -10.07 14.24
N GLY A 29 -8.51 -9.19 14.04
CA GLY A 29 -9.20 -8.52 15.14
C GLY A 29 -8.54 -7.24 15.66
N THR A 30 -7.32 -6.91 15.23
CA THR A 30 -6.68 -5.63 15.58
C THR A 30 -7.11 -4.51 14.64
N PRO A 31 -7.12 -3.24 15.08
CA PRO A 31 -7.41 -2.10 14.20
C PRO A 31 -6.33 -1.94 13.13
N VAL A 32 -6.69 -1.31 12.00
CA VAL A 32 -5.73 -0.93 10.96
C VAL A 32 -4.85 0.19 11.51
N ALA A 33 -3.53 0.01 11.39
CA ALA A 33 -2.52 0.99 11.79
C ALA A 33 -1.79 1.56 10.57
N LEU A 34 -1.01 2.62 10.78
CA LEU A 34 -0.28 3.33 9.72
C LEU A 34 0.67 2.42 8.91
N HIS A 35 1.21 1.38 9.56
CA HIS A 35 2.17 0.46 8.95
C HIS A 35 1.53 -0.68 8.14
N HIS A 36 0.19 -0.73 8.04
CA HIS A 36 -0.52 -1.76 7.29
C HIS A 36 -0.80 -1.39 5.83
N SER A 37 -0.21 -0.31 5.34
CA SER A 37 -0.30 0.05 3.93
C SER A 37 0.96 0.77 3.44
N TRP A 38 1.32 0.50 2.18
CA TRP A 38 2.40 1.20 1.49
C TRP A 38 1.96 2.58 1.03
N ASN A 39 2.82 3.58 1.21
CA ASN A 39 2.55 4.96 0.85
C ASN A 39 3.55 5.48 -0.19
N THR A 40 3.24 6.58 -0.82
CA THR A 40 4.23 7.40 -1.49
C THR A 40 3.93 8.89 -1.30
N ASN A 41 4.98 9.63 -0.96
CA ASN A 41 4.93 11.08 -0.78
C ASN A 41 5.53 11.83 -1.98
N LYS A 42 5.71 11.14 -3.12
CA LYS A 42 6.22 11.75 -4.36
C LYS A 42 5.23 12.78 -4.89
N LEU A 43 5.72 13.99 -5.13
CA LEU A 43 4.90 15.14 -5.52
C LEU A 43 3.97 14.86 -6.71
N VAL A 44 4.51 14.29 -7.79
CA VAL A 44 3.73 13.97 -9.00
C VAL A 44 2.60 12.99 -8.68
N SER A 45 2.87 11.92 -7.92
CA SER A 45 1.86 10.95 -7.52
C SER A 45 0.78 11.60 -6.64
N SER A 46 1.19 12.43 -5.68
CA SER A 46 0.27 13.11 -4.77
C SER A 46 -0.65 14.09 -5.51
N LEU A 47 -0.14 14.81 -6.49
CA LEU A 47 -0.93 15.76 -7.30
C LEU A 47 -1.91 15.02 -8.22
N LEU A 48 -1.44 14.01 -8.96
CA LEU A 48 -2.27 13.27 -9.93
C LEU A 48 -3.36 12.44 -9.27
N LEU A 49 -3.12 11.92 -8.06
CA LEU A 49 -4.02 11.03 -7.35
C LEU A 49 -4.66 11.68 -6.11
N TYR A 50 -4.73 13.02 -6.10
CA TYR A 50 -5.44 13.77 -5.04
C TYR A 50 -5.02 13.35 -3.63
N ASN A 51 -3.71 13.18 -3.38
CA ASN A 51 -3.14 12.72 -2.10
C ASN A 51 -3.59 11.31 -1.61
N LEU A 52 -4.38 10.56 -2.37
CA LEU A 52 -4.77 9.18 -2.02
C LEU A 52 -3.54 8.26 -1.82
N THR A 53 -2.40 8.66 -2.38
CA THR A 53 -1.11 7.99 -2.17
C THR A 53 -0.60 8.03 -0.73
N ARG A 54 -1.20 8.87 0.13
CA ARG A 54 -1.02 8.92 1.58
C ARG A 54 -2.01 7.99 2.28
N HIS A 55 -2.01 6.76 1.83
CA HIS A 55 -3.03 5.74 2.10
C HIS A 55 -3.17 5.40 3.59
N SER A 56 -2.07 5.35 4.31
CA SER A 56 -2.07 5.12 5.76
C SER A 56 -2.87 6.18 6.54
N HIS A 57 -2.74 7.46 6.15
CA HIS A 57 -3.50 8.53 6.80
C HIS A 57 -4.98 8.46 6.42
N HIS A 58 -5.30 8.04 5.20
CA HIS A 58 -6.67 7.77 4.78
C HIS A 58 -7.30 6.64 5.62
N HIS A 59 -6.57 5.55 5.89
CA HIS A 59 -7.05 4.48 6.75
C HIS A 59 -7.21 4.90 8.22
N GLU A 60 -6.32 5.73 8.73
CA GLU A 60 -6.40 6.25 10.11
C GLU A 60 -7.62 7.15 10.30
N GLN A 61 -7.97 7.97 9.29
CA GLN A 61 -9.06 8.93 9.34
C GLN A 61 -9.80 8.96 7.99
N SER A 62 -10.59 7.93 7.73
CA SER A 62 -11.29 7.71 6.45
C SER A 62 -12.30 8.82 6.08
N SER A 63 -12.74 9.63 7.05
CA SER A 63 -13.64 10.77 6.84
C SER A 63 -12.94 12.07 6.45
N LEU A 64 -11.59 12.09 6.44
CA LEU A 64 -10.84 13.27 6.02
C LEU A 64 -10.94 13.49 4.51
N GLU A 65 -11.12 14.77 4.14
CA GLU A 65 -11.05 15.17 2.74
C GLU A 65 -9.62 15.00 2.20
N PHE A 66 -9.50 14.60 0.94
CA PHE A 66 -8.21 14.26 0.31
C PHE A 66 -7.14 15.36 0.39
N TRP A 67 -7.52 16.63 0.40
CA TRP A 67 -6.57 17.75 0.52
C TRP A 67 -6.02 17.94 1.93
N LYS A 68 -6.64 17.33 2.93
CA LYS A 68 -6.16 17.32 4.32
C LYS A 68 -5.22 16.16 4.63
N LEU A 69 -5.11 15.19 3.73
CA LEU A 69 -4.21 14.06 3.90
C LEU A 69 -2.74 14.52 3.93
N ARG A 70 -2.01 14.08 4.93
CA ARG A 70 -0.60 14.46 5.17
C ARG A 70 0.31 13.25 5.19
N PRO A 71 1.60 13.42 4.83
CA PRO A 71 2.60 12.38 5.04
C PRO A 71 2.68 12.03 6.53
N LYS A 72 2.84 10.74 6.84
CA LYS A 72 3.05 10.24 8.19
C LYS A 72 4.46 9.66 8.30
N ALA A 73 5.22 10.13 9.29
CA ALA A 73 6.62 9.73 9.47
C ALA A 73 6.81 8.22 9.74
N ASN A 74 5.80 7.60 10.37
CA ASN A 74 5.83 6.18 10.74
C ASN A 74 5.04 5.29 9.76
N ALA A 75 4.84 5.74 8.53
CA ALA A 75 4.18 4.96 7.48
C ALA A 75 5.21 4.43 6.48
N PRO A 76 5.17 3.14 6.11
CA PRO A 76 6.13 2.58 5.17
C PRO A 76 5.94 3.15 3.77
N GLU A 77 7.05 3.41 3.07
CA GLU A 77 7.04 4.04 1.75
C GLU A 77 7.46 3.08 0.65
N MET A 78 6.75 3.16 -0.47
CA MET A 78 7.11 2.50 -1.73
C MET A 78 8.45 3.06 -2.26
N PRO A 79 9.24 2.25 -2.97
CA PRO A 79 10.53 2.70 -3.53
C PRO A 79 10.36 3.74 -4.64
N TYR A 80 9.27 3.68 -5.39
CA TYR A 80 8.97 4.58 -6.52
C TYR A 80 7.64 5.32 -6.34
N GLY A 81 7.32 6.17 -7.32
CA GLY A 81 6.02 6.82 -7.39
C GLY A 81 4.88 5.83 -7.65
N TYR A 82 3.67 6.21 -7.24
CA TYR A 82 2.51 5.34 -7.24
C TYR A 82 2.22 4.68 -8.59
N LEU A 83 2.15 5.48 -9.66
CA LEU A 83 1.86 4.97 -11.01
C LEU A 83 2.92 4.02 -11.54
N THR A 84 4.21 4.29 -11.25
CA THR A 84 5.31 3.39 -11.62
C THR A 84 5.19 2.06 -10.87
N THR A 85 4.91 2.11 -9.58
CA THR A 85 4.77 0.92 -8.74
C THR A 85 3.55 0.09 -9.18
N LEU A 86 2.41 0.74 -9.47
CA LEU A 86 1.21 0.09 -9.99
C LEU A 86 1.48 -0.56 -11.36
N TYR A 87 2.13 0.14 -12.27
CA TYR A 87 2.52 -0.40 -13.57
C TYR A 87 3.38 -1.67 -13.43
N LEU A 88 4.37 -1.64 -12.54
CA LEU A 88 5.23 -2.80 -12.28
C LEU A 88 4.45 -3.96 -11.65
N SER A 89 3.54 -3.69 -10.73
CA SER A 89 2.75 -4.74 -10.06
C SER A 89 1.84 -5.50 -11.02
N VAL A 90 1.31 -4.80 -12.03
CA VAL A 90 0.38 -5.38 -13.01
C VAL A 90 1.11 -6.08 -14.17
N PHE A 91 2.10 -5.41 -14.76
CA PHE A 91 2.73 -5.88 -16.01
C PHE A 91 4.04 -6.65 -15.79
N PHE A 92 4.73 -6.42 -14.67
CA PHE A 92 6.00 -7.06 -14.34
C PHE A 92 6.02 -7.55 -12.88
N PRO A 93 5.10 -8.46 -12.48
CA PRO A 93 4.92 -8.84 -11.07
C PRO A 93 6.18 -9.47 -10.44
N TRP A 94 7.02 -10.15 -11.22
CA TRP A 94 8.28 -10.70 -10.72
C TRP A 94 9.28 -9.59 -10.35
N LEU A 95 9.35 -8.52 -11.16
CA LEU A 95 10.20 -7.36 -10.89
C LEU A 95 9.67 -6.56 -9.70
N TYR A 96 8.35 -6.38 -9.64
CA TYR A 96 7.67 -5.75 -8.50
C TYR A 96 8.00 -6.47 -7.19
N ARG A 97 7.87 -7.80 -7.15
CA ARG A 97 8.18 -8.59 -5.95
C ARG A 97 9.63 -8.42 -5.52
N ARG A 98 10.58 -8.57 -6.45
CA ARG A 98 12.00 -8.39 -6.17
C ARG A 98 12.34 -6.99 -5.65
N MET A 99 11.67 -5.98 -6.17
CA MET A 99 11.81 -4.59 -5.74
C MET A 99 11.26 -4.36 -4.32
N MET A 100 10.20 -5.07 -3.96
CA MET A 100 9.55 -4.94 -2.66
C MET A 100 10.22 -5.76 -1.55
N GLU A 101 11.01 -6.79 -1.87
CA GLU A 101 11.72 -7.63 -0.88
C GLU A 101 12.48 -6.81 0.18
N PRO A 102 13.39 -5.88 -0.16
CA PRO A 102 14.11 -5.10 0.84
C PRO A 102 13.20 -4.17 1.64
N LYS A 103 12.07 -3.75 1.06
CA LYS A 103 11.06 -2.95 1.75
C LYS A 103 10.27 -3.76 2.75
N LEU A 104 9.93 -4.99 2.41
CA LEU A 104 9.27 -5.94 3.32
C LEU A 104 10.18 -6.34 4.48
N GLU A 105 11.46 -6.59 4.21
CA GLU A 105 12.44 -6.85 5.26
C GLU A 105 12.58 -5.65 6.21
N HIS A 106 12.65 -4.43 5.66
CA HIS A 106 12.68 -3.21 6.46
C HIS A 106 11.38 -3.06 7.29
N TRP A 107 10.21 -3.31 6.69
CA TRP A 107 8.93 -3.27 7.38
C TRP A 107 8.90 -4.27 8.55
N LEU A 108 9.32 -5.51 8.30
CA LEU A 108 9.35 -6.58 9.30
C LEU A 108 10.22 -6.21 10.51
N ASN A 109 11.35 -5.50 10.27
CA ASN A 109 12.32 -5.17 11.31
C ASN A 109 11.99 -3.88 12.08
N HIS A 110 11.27 -2.91 11.47
CA HIS A 110 11.10 -1.56 12.02
C HIS A 110 9.64 -1.17 12.30
N TYR A 111 8.67 -1.80 11.62
CA TYR A 111 7.24 -1.43 11.74
C TYR A 111 6.38 -2.52 12.34
N ALA A 112 6.61 -3.78 11.99
CA ALA A 112 5.80 -4.90 12.42
C ALA A 112 5.88 -5.11 13.94
N THR A 113 4.75 -5.36 14.56
CA THR A 113 4.69 -5.83 15.94
C THR A 113 5.25 -7.25 16.07
N GLU A 114 5.56 -7.70 17.29
CA GLU A 114 6.06 -9.08 17.48
C GLU A 114 5.10 -10.16 16.96
N ASP A 115 3.81 -9.96 17.16
CA ASP A 115 2.80 -10.92 16.72
C ASP A 115 2.62 -10.91 15.18
N GLU A 116 2.68 -9.74 14.55
CA GLU A 116 2.70 -9.60 13.08
C GLU A 116 3.95 -10.25 12.48
N ARG A 117 5.10 -10.07 13.12
CA ARG A 117 6.36 -10.71 12.71
C ARG A 117 6.28 -12.23 12.78
N LYS A 118 5.73 -12.79 13.87
CA LYS A 118 5.52 -14.24 14.01
C LYS A 118 4.60 -14.77 12.92
N LEU A 119 3.49 -14.06 12.64
CA LEU A 119 2.56 -14.43 11.57
C LEU A 119 3.20 -14.37 10.19
N ALA A 120 3.95 -13.31 9.89
CA ALA A 120 4.65 -13.16 8.62
C ALA A 120 5.68 -14.28 8.38
N LEU A 121 6.43 -14.66 9.41
CA LEU A 121 7.43 -15.75 9.33
C LEU A 121 6.79 -17.14 9.27
N ALA A 122 5.59 -17.32 9.84
CA ALA A 122 4.87 -18.59 9.79
C ALA A 122 4.17 -18.83 8.44
N SER A 123 3.95 -17.79 7.63
CA SER A 123 3.28 -17.86 6.33
C SER A 123 4.25 -18.04 5.14
N ASN A 124 5.56 -18.01 5.35
CA ASN A 124 6.62 -18.28 4.40
C ASN A 124 7.11 -19.73 4.55
#